data_a41814f72dc409ec79f2820ba2ebe3cf
#
_entry.id   a41814f72dc409ec79f2820ba2ebe3cf
#
_cell.length_a   1.000
_cell.length_b   1.000
_cell.length_c   1.000
_cell.angle_alpha   90.00
_cell.angle_beta   90.00
_cell.angle_gamma   90.00
#
_symmetry.space_group_name_H-M   'P 1'
#
loop_
_entity.id
_entity.type
_entity.pdbx_description
1 polymer ?
#
loop_
_entity_poly.entity_id
_entity_poly.type
_entity_poly.pdbx_seq_one_letter_code
_entity_poly.pdbx_strand_id
1 'polypeptide(L)'
;VGSEEMEAVKAVLDRRVNGLGVAESTLQTVGESQLVLQLPGEQDPTAAARVLGDTALLEFRAQKADTEAEFRGLRQLRSQVEAILRLREDQIRRGETPEPLDPAQLKSTQQTLGLDWQASSGEDQLRQLLTKVDSGLLSMLEPAALTGKQLVTAGRQPLQNNPNSWEVTLNFDGEGAEAFADLTKSIAGTDRLLAITLDDQLISAASVGPQFKSAGISGGAATISGNFSAETARELEVKLRGGSLPLPVEVIEVRTIGPTLGAENIRRSLVAALSGLALVAVFMVVAYRLPG
;
A
#
# COMPACT_ATOMS: atom_id res chain seq x y z
N VAL A 1 -6.43 -24.20 -2.82
CA VAL A 1 -6.27 -23.16 -3.84
C VAL A 1 -6.00 -23.87 -5.17
N GLY A 2 -6.74 -23.51 -6.23
CA GLY A 2 -6.51 -24.11 -7.55
C GLY A 2 -5.17 -23.69 -8.15
N SER A 3 -4.57 -24.56 -8.95
CA SER A 3 -3.29 -24.29 -9.64
C SER A 3 -3.36 -23.01 -10.49
N GLU A 4 -4.49 -22.74 -11.12
CA GLU A 4 -4.73 -21.58 -11.98
C GLU A 4 -4.82 -20.27 -11.17
N GLU A 5 -5.45 -20.32 -10.02
CA GLU A 5 -5.54 -19.19 -9.08
C GLU A 5 -4.17 -18.85 -8.50
N MET A 6 -3.36 -19.85 -8.17
CA MET A 6 -2.00 -19.65 -7.68
C MET A 6 -1.09 -19.00 -8.73
N GLU A 7 -1.19 -19.41 -10.00
CA GLU A 7 -0.45 -18.78 -11.10
C GLU A 7 -0.90 -17.33 -11.32
N ALA A 8 -2.18 -17.04 -11.20
CA ALA A 8 -2.71 -15.67 -11.30
C ALA A 8 -2.20 -14.79 -10.14
N VAL A 9 -2.20 -15.29 -8.89
CA VAL A 9 -1.58 -14.59 -7.74
C VAL A 9 -0.11 -14.33 -7.99
N LYS A 10 0.62 -15.33 -8.45
CA LYS A 10 2.06 -15.23 -8.75
C LYS A 10 2.35 -14.17 -9.80
N ALA A 11 1.55 -14.12 -10.88
CA ALA A 11 1.70 -13.12 -11.92
C ALA A 11 1.47 -11.67 -11.42
N VAL A 12 0.54 -11.48 -10.48
CA VAL A 12 0.32 -10.17 -9.84
C VAL A 12 1.50 -9.80 -8.94
N LEU A 13 1.96 -10.73 -8.11
CA LEU A 13 3.10 -10.51 -7.21
C LEU A 13 4.38 -10.19 -7.99
N ASP A 14 4.67 -10.90 -9.08
CA ASP A 14 5.82 -10.61 -9.95
C ASP A 14 5.77 -9.18 -10.51
N ARG A 15 4.61 -8.73 -10.99
CA ARG A 15 4.44 -7.35 -11.46
C ARG A 15 4.67 -6.32 -10.36
N ARG A 16 4.19 -6.58 -9.14
CA ARG A 16 4.38 -5.69 -8.00
C ARG A 16 5.84 -5.62 -7.58
N VAL A 17 6.52 -6.76 -7.50
CA VAL A 17 7.96 -6.84 -7.18
C VAL A 17 8.79 -6.08 -8.21
N ASN A 18 8.51 -6.27 -9.50
CA ASN A 18 9.15 -5.51 -10.57
C ASN A 18 8.91 -4.00 -10.44
N GLY A 19 7.69 -3.61 -10.02
CA GLY A 19 7.34 -2.21 -9.74
C GLY A 19 8.08 -1.61 -8.54
N LEU A 20 8.46 -2.42 -7.54
CA LEU A 20 9.32 -2.00 -6.44
C LEU A 20 10.77 -1.73 -6.88
N GLY A 21 11.16 -2.23 -8.07
CA GLY A 21 12.49 -2.01 -8.61
C GLY A 21 13.57 -2.90 -7.97
N VAL A 22 13.15 -3.99 -7.31
CA VAL A 22 14.07 -4.98 -6.74
C VAL A 22 14.60 -5.86 -7.86
N ALA A 23 15.93 -5.81 -8.09
CA ALA A 23 16.59 -6.66 -9.06
C ALA A 23 16.74 -8.09 -8.48
N GLU A 24 16.62 -9.09 -9.36
CA GLU A 24 16.87 -10.50 -9.03
C GLU A 24 15.95 -11.09 -7.94
N SER A 25 14.70 -10.67 -7.88
CA SER A 25 13.71 -11.29 -7.00
C SER A 25 13.42 -12.73 -7.41
N THR A 26 13.16 -13.58 -6.42
CA THR A 26 12.79 -14.98 -6.66
C THR A 26 11.48 -15.30 -5.98
N LEU A 27 10.46 -15.72 -6.75
CA LEU A 27 9.16 -16.13 -6.25
C LEU A 27 8.95 -17.62 -6.51
N GLN A 28 8.83 -18.40 -5.44
CA GLN A 28 8.68 -19.86 -5.48
C GLN A 28 7.40 -20.30 -4.77
N THR A 29 6.73 -21.29 -5.36
CA THR A 29 5.60 -21.95 -4.73
C THR A 29 6.10 -23.07 -3.82
N VAL A 30 5.60 -23.12 -2.58
CA VAL A 30 5.91 -24.17 -1.61
C VAL A 30 4.62 -24.86 -1.20
N GLY A 31 4.49 -26.12 -1.53
CA GLY A 31 3.22 -26.84 -1.34
C GLY A 31 2.10 -26.30 -2.24
N GLU A 32 0.86 -26.40 -1.76
CA GLU A 32 -0.34 -26.05 -2.55
C GLU A 32 -0.87 -24.63 -2.29
N SER A 33 -0.38 -23.95 -1.23
CA SER A 33 -0.98 -22.67 -0.77
C SER A 33 0.02 -21.67 -0.23
N GLN A 34 1.32 -21.92 -0.35
CA GLN A 34 2.35 -21.01 0.15
C GLN A 34 3.25 -20.49 -0.98
N LEU A 35 3.64 -19.23 -0.85
CA LEU A 35 4.61 -18.58 -1.71
C LEU A 35 5.78 -18.09 -0.87
N VAL A 36 6.99 -18.35 -1.33
CA VAL A 36 8.21 -17.79 -0.74
C VAL A 36 8.79 -16.78 -1.72
N LEU A 37 8.88 -15.55 -1.27
CA LEU A 37 9.45 -14.46 -2.03
C LEU A 37 10.77 -14.02 -1.39
N GLN A 38 11.80 -13.92 -2.22
CA GLN A 38 13.11 -13.39 -1.82
C GLN A 38 13.35 -12.07 -2.53
N LEU A 39 13.65 -11.03 -1.77
CA LEU A 39 13.90 -9.67 -2.24
C LEU A 39 15.30 -9.22 -1.84
N PRO A 40 16.34 -9.56 -2.62
CA PRO A 40 17.70 -9.13 -2.32
C PRO A 40 17.82 -7.61 -2.41
N GLY A 41 18.42 -6.99 -1.39
CA GLY A 41 18.68 -5.54 -1.38
C GLY A 41 17.50 -4.66 -1.00
N GLU A 42 16.33 -5.24 -0.62
CA GLU A 42 15.21 -4.46 -0.09
C GLU A 42 15.58 -3.90 1.29
N GLN A 43 15.41 -2.59 1.45
CA GLN A 43 15.77 -1.88 2.68
C GLN A 43 14.58 -1.75 3.65
N ASP A 44 13.35 -1.79 3.14
CA ASP A 44 12.12 -1.78 3.95
C ASP A 44 11.27 -3.03 3.67
N PRO A 45 11.56 -4.15 4.32
CA PRO A 45 10.80 -5.39 4.13
C PRO A 45 9.34 -5.26 4.60
N THR A 46 9.03 -4.32 5.50
CA THR A 46 7.66 -4.09 5.98
C THR A 46 6.82 -3.38 4.93
N ALA A 47 7.37 -2.36 4.29
CA ALA A 47 6.71 -1.68 3.17
C ALA A 47 6.50 -2.64 1.99
N ALA A 48 7.51 -3.44 1.65
CA ALA A 48 7.40 -4.46 0.62
C ALA A 48 6.28 -5.48 0.94
N ALA A 49 6.21 -5.97 2.18
CA ALA A 49 5.18 -6.90 2.62
C ALA A 49 3.76 -6.31 2.48
N ARG A 50 3.55 -5.03 2.82
CA ARG A 50 2.27 -4.33 2.64
C ARG A 50 1.88 -4.22 1.16
N VAL A 51 2.80 -3.80 0.29
CA VAL A 51 2.53 -3.67 -1.15
C VAL A 51 2.16 -5.00 -1.78
N LEU A 52 2.77 -6.08 -1.32
CA LEU A 52 2.58 -7.41 -1.87
C LEU A 52 1.34 -8.11 -1.31
N GLY A 53 1.01 -7.91 -0.02
CA GLY A 53 -0.09 -8.58 0.67
C GLY A 53 -1.47 -8.00 0.38
N ASP A 54 -1.57 -6.71 0.07
CA ASP A 54 -2.85 -6.05 -0.17
C ASP A 54 -3.53 -6.54 -1.45
N THR A 55 -4.85 -6.70 -1.40
CA THR A 55 -5.64 -7.16 -2.56
C THR A 55 -5.59 -6.17 -3.71
N ALA A 56 -5.51 -4.86 -3.40
CA ALA A 56 -5.54 -3.73 -4.33
C ALA A 56 -6.79 -3.72 -5.23
N LEU A 57 -7.95 -3.99 -4.65
CA LEU A 57 -9.24 -3.87 -5.31
C LEU A 57 -9.63 -2.39 -5.41
N LEU A 58 -9.32 -1.79 -6.55
CA LEU A 58 -9.68 -0.40 -6.85
C LEU A 58 -11.11 -0.34 -7.38
N GLU A 59 -11.91 0.56 -6.82
CA GLU A 59 -13.28 0.76 -7.25
C GLU A 59 -13.66 2.24 -7.27
N PHE A 60 -14.49 2.61 -8.26
CA PHE A 60 -15.08 3.94 -8.42
C PHE A 60 -16.57 3.85 -8.20
N ARG A 61 -17.08 4.61 -7.25
CA ARG A 61 -18.45 4.55 -6.78
C ARG A 61 -19.05 5.94 -6.69
N ALA A 62 -20.31 6.10 -7.03
CA ALA A 62 -21.05 7.33 -6.70
C ALA A 62 -21.49 7.29 -5.24
N GLN A 63 -21.48 8.42 -4.58
CA GLN A 63 -22.16 8.59 -3.31
C GLN A 63 -23.67 8.49 -3.52
N LYS A 64 -24.39 7.79 -2.64
CA LYS A 64 -25.86 7.75 -2.66
C LYS A 64 -26.45 9.13 -2.40
N ALA A 65 -27.58 9.43 -3.01
CA ALA A 65 -28.32 10.65 -2.74
C ALA A 65 -28.79 10.69 -1.27
N ASP A 66 -28.99 11.88 -0.76
CA ASP A 66 -29.47 12.15 0.61
C ASP A 66 -28.54 11.67 1.74
N THR A 67 -27.28 11.38 1.43
CA THR A 67 -26.25 10.99 2.43
C THR A 67 -25.16 12.04 2.61
N GLU A 68 -25.25 13.20 1.98
CA GLU A 68 -24.16 14.18 1.85
C GLU A 68 -23.66 14.70 3.20
N ALA A 69 -24.59 14.97 4.13
CA ALA A 69 -24.24 15.50 5.46
C ALA A 69 -23.53 14.44 6.30
N GLU A 70 -24.07 13.22 6.33
CA GLU A 70 -23.51 12.12 7.10
C GLU A 70 -22.15 11.67 6.53
N PHE A 71 -22.07 11.51 5.21
CA PHE A 71 -20.82 11.18 4.52
C PHE A 71 -19.71 12.20 4.81
N ARG A 72 -20.04 13.48 4.78
CA ARG A 72 -19.10 14.56 5.13
C ARG A 72 -18.62 14.46 6.57
N GLY A 73 -19.52 14.18 7.50
CA GLY A 73 -19.19 13.99 8.93
C GLY A 73 -18.25 12.82 9.13
N LEU A 74 -18.55 11.64 8.56
CA LEU A 74 -17.71 10.45 8.66
C LEU A 74 -16.35 10.64 7.98
N ARG A 75 -16.30 11.32 6.82
CA ARG A 75 -15.03 11.64 6.15
C ARG A 75 -14.15 12.57 6.98
N GLN A 76 -14.73 13.57 7.62
CA GLN A 76 -13.98 14.47 8.52
C GLN A 76 -13.41 13.68 9.69
N LEU A 77 -14.23 12.82 10.29
CA LEU A 77 -13.80 11.94 11.37
C LEU A 77 -12.65 11.02 10.94
N ARG A 78 -12.79 10.38 9.80
CA ARG A 78 -11.74 9.54 9.21
C ARG A 78 -10.41 10.30 9.12
N SER A 79 -10.45 11.51 8.56
CA SER A 79 -9.27 12.37 8.43
C SER A 79 -8.62 12.71 9.78
N GLN A 80 -9.42 12.95 10.82
CA GLN A 80 -8.92 13.22 12.17
C GLN A 80 -8.22 11.98 12.75
N VAL A 81 -8.85 10.81 12.66
CA VAL A 81 -8.28 9.54 13.15
C VAL A 81 -6.98 9.20 12.43
N GLU A 82 -6.93 9.36 11.11
CA GLU A 82 -5.71 9.14 10.33
C GLU A 82 -4.58 10.10 10.72
N ALA A 83 -4.90 11.37 10.95
CA ALA A 83 -3.89 12.35 11.38
C ALA A 83 -3.30 11.96 12.74
N ILE A 84 -4.13 11.50 13.67
CA ILE A 84 -3.66 11.03 14.99
C ILE A 84 -2.77 9.78 14.83
N LEU A 85 -3.18 8.80 14.03
CA LEU A 85 -2.40 7.60 13.79
C LEU A 85 -1.03 7.93 13.19
N ARG A 86 -0.98 8.79 12.19
CA ARG A 86 0.30 9.21 11.55
C ARG A 86 1.23 9.90 12.54
N LEU A 87 0.71 10.82 13.37
CA LEU A 87 1.51 11.49 14.39
C LEU A 87 2.12 10.49 15.39
N ARG A 88 1.35 9.49 15.81
CA ARG A 88 1.81 8.45 16.74
C ARG A 88 2.84 7.54 16.09
N GLU A 89 2.63 7.12 14.85
CA GLU A 89 3.61 6.34 14.10
C GLU A 89 4.94 7.10 13.93
N ASP A 90 4.90 8.40 13.67
CA ASP A 90 6.09 9.24 13.58
C ASP A 90 6.81 9.40 14.93
N GLN A 91 6.07 9.51 16.04
CA GLN A 91 6.66 9.53 17.39
C GLN A 91 7.35 8.20 17.71
N ILE A 92 6.69 7.07 17.44
CA ILE A 92 7.27 5.72 17.64
C ILE A 92 8.54 5.56 16.79
N ARG A 93 8.52 6.00 15.52
CA ARG A 93 9.67 5.93 14.62
C ARG A 93 10.87 6.74 15.14
N ARG A 94 10.60 7.84 15.85
CA ARG A 94 11.63 8.67 16.51
C ARG A 94 12.07 8.14 17.88
N GLY A 95 11.52 7.01 18.33
CA GLY A 95 11.79 6.43 19.65
C GLY A 95 11.11 7.18 20.81
N GLU A 96 10.11 8.01 20.51
CA GLU A 96 9.32 8.75 21.50
C GLU A 96 8.13 7.88 21.95
N THR A 97 7.72 8.03 23.21
CA THR A 97 6.48 7.41 23.69
C THR A 97 5.29 8.27 23.28
N PRO A 98 4.31 7.75 22.51
CA PRO A 98 3.14 8.53 22.11
C PRO A 98 2.35 9.03 23.32
N GLU A 99 1.96 10.30 23.31
CA GLU A 99 1.11 10.87 24.35
C GLU A 99 -0.25 10.18 24.44
N PRO A 100 -0.85 10.07 25.63
CA PRO A 100 -2.23 9.60 25.79
C PRO A 100 -3.18 10.44 24.94
N LEU A 101 -4.16 9.80 24.32
CA LEU A 101 -5.18 10.51 23.53
C LEU A 101 -6.06 11.35 24.44
N ASP A 102 -6.26 12.63 24.08
CA ASP A 102 -7.20 13.50 24.78
C ASP A 102 -8.64 13.10 24.41
N PRO A 103 -9.45 12.66 25.39
CA PRO A 103 -10.85 12.33 25.14
C PRO A 103 -11.66 13.49 24.56
N ALA A 104 -11.26 14.73 24.82
CA ALA A 104 -11.96 15.91 24.33
C ALA A 104 -11.85 16.06 22.80
N GLN A 105 -10.75 15.63 22.21
CA GLN A 105 -10.54 15.68 20.75
C GLN A 105 -11.45 14.71 19.97
N LEU A 106 -11.92 13.67 20.61
CA LEU A 106 -12.76 12.62 20.01
C LEU A 106 -14.22 12.63 20.49
N LYS A 107 -14.59 13.51 21.44
CA LYS A 107 -15.95 13.57 22.01
C LYS A 107 -17.05 13.88 20.97
N SER A 108 -16.77 14.73 19.99
CA SER A 108 -17.71 15.00 18.90
C SER A 108 -18.01 13.76 18.05
N THR A 109 -17.08 12.85 18.01
CA THR A 109 -17.05 11.60 17.29
C THR A 109 -17.82 10.49 17.99
N GLN A 110 -17.72 10.42 19.33
CA GLN A 110 -18.46 9.45 20.15
C GLN A 110 -19.97 9.60 19.99
N GLN A 111 -20.46 10.83 19.95
CA GLN A 111 -21.89 11.12 19.83
C GLN A 111 -22.47 10.72 18.47
N THR A 112 -21.68 10.82 17.40
CA THR A 112 -22.14 10.52 16.04
C THR A 112 -22.20 9.03 15.74
N LEU A 113 -21.33 8.22 16.36
CA LEU A 113 -21.18 6.80 16.05
C LEU A 113 -21.61 5.84 17.19
N GLY A 114 -22.05 6.38 18.34
CA GLY A 114 -22.48 5.56 19.49
C GLY A 114 -21.36 4.68 20.07
N LEU A 115 -20.11 5.11 19.95
CA LEU A 115 -18.94 4.34 20.39
C LEU A 115 -18.52 4.74 21.79
N ASP A 116 -18.38 3.75 22.67
CA ASP A 116 -17.85 3.94 24.03
C ASP A 116 -16.32 4.02 23.95
N TRP A 117 -15.78 5.22 24.05
CA TRP A 117 -14.34 5.49 23.98
C TRP A 117 -13.77 5.64 25.40
N GLN A 118 -12.75 4.85 25.72
CA GLN A 118 -12.00 5.03 26.96
C GLN A 118 -10.63 5.68 26.66
N ALA A 119 -10.21 6.62 27.50
CA ALA A 119 -8.97 7.39 27.34
C ALA A 119 -7.67 6.56 27.31
N SER A 120 -7.72 5.30 27.72
CA SER A 120 -6.63 4.32 27.66
C SER A 120 -6.53 3.62 26.31
N SER A 121 -7.31 4.05 25.31
CA SER A 121 -7.43 3.41 24.02
C SER A 121 -6.13 3.50 23.23
N GLY A 122 -5.53 2.37 22.97
CA GLY A 122 -4.31 2.24 22.20
C GLY A 122 -4.54 2.40 20.68
N GLU A 123 -3.48 2.24 19.93
CA GLU A 123 -3.48 2.28 18.46
C GLU A 123 -4.50 1.32 17.82
N ASP A 124 -4.69 0.13 18.40
CA ASP A 124 -5.64 -0.88 17.90
C ASP A 124 -7.08 -0.37 17.91
N GLN A 125 -7.47 0.43 18.89
CA GLN A 125 -8.83 0.99 18.94
C GLN A 125 -9.03 2.11 17.90
N LEU A 126 -7.98 2.90 17.62
CA LEU A 126 -8.03 3.88 16.52
C LEU A 126 -8.17 3.18 15.17
N ARG A 127 -7.47 2.08 14.96
CA ARG A 127 -7.59 1.26 13.74
C ARG A 127 -8.97 0.61 13.63
N GLN A 128 -9.53 0.10 14.72
CA GLN A 128 -10.90 -0.42 14.75
C GLN A 128 -11.94 0.68 14.46
N LEU A 129 -11.75 1.88 15.01
CA LEU A 129 -12.59 3.03 14.72
C LEU A 129 -12.52 3.38 13.23
N LEU A 130 -11.32 3.42 12.66
CA LEU A 130 -11.12 3.67 11.24
C LEU A 130 -11.87 2.66 10.37
N THR A 131 -11.77 1.36 10.70
CA THR A 131 -12.51 0.30 10.00
C THR A 131 -14.03 0.50 10.08
N LYS A 132 -14.56 0.91 11.23
CA LYS A 132 -16.00 1.20 11.38
C LYS A 132 -16.43 2.42 10.58
N VAL A 133 -15.61 3.46 10.57
CA VAL A 133 -15.86 4.66 9.76
C VAL A 133 -15.84 4.34 8.27
N ASP A 134 -14.87 3.56 7.82
CA ASP A 134 -14.80 3.11 6.42
C ASP A 134 -16.02 2.27 6.05
N SER A 135 -16.45 1.33 6.89
CA SER A 135 -17.69 0.56 6.68
C SER A 135 -18.93 1.47 6.58
N GLY A 136 -19.02 2.50 7.43
CA GLY A 136 -20.09 3.50 7.37
C GLY A 136 -20.06 4.27 6.05
N LEU A 137 -18.91 4.75 5.62
CA LEU A 137 -18.73 5.44 4.35
C LEU A 137 -19.10 4.56 3.16
N LEU A 138 -18.65 3.30 3.15
CA LEU A 138 -18.98 2.33 2.09
C LEU A 138 -20.48 2.06 1.99
N SER A 139 -21.20 2.01 3.11
CA SER A 139 -22.66 1.80 3.13
C SER A 139 -23.43 2.90 2.42
N MET A 140 -22.84 4.11 2.32
CA MET A 140 -23.40 5.30 1.67
C MET A 140 -22.98 5.41 0.19
N LEU A 141 -22.25 4.41 -0.35
CA LEU A 141 -21.86 4.37 -1.75
C LEU A 141 -22.78 3.45 -2.56
N GLU A 142 -22.94 3.78 -3.82
CA GLU A 142 -23.56 2.90 -4.81
C GLU A 142 -22.62 1.73 -5.15
N PRO A 143 -23.09 0.67 -5.80
CA PRO A 143 -22.23 -0.37 -6.35
C PRO A 143 -21.14 0.22 -7.24
N ALA A 144 -19.99 -0.47 -7.34
CA ALA A 144 -18.89 -0.02 -8.17
C ALA A 144 -19.31 0.07 -9.65
N ALA A 145 -19.17 1.24 -10.23
CA ALA A 145 -19.42 1.45 -11.66
C ALA A 145 -18.19 1.12 -12.52
N LEU A 146 -17.00 1.22 -11.93
CA LEU A 146 -15.71 0.98 -12.57
C LEU A 146 -14.76 0.36 -11.55
N THR A 147 -13.93 -0.57 -11.96
CA THR A 147 -12.96 -1.27 -11.12
C THR A 147 -11.55 -1.19 -11.69
N GLY A 148 -10.56 -1.65 -10.95
CA GLY A 148 -9.18 -1.73 -11.41
C GLY A 148 -8.96 -2.68 -12.60
N LYS A 149 -9.96 -3.46 -13.03
CA LYS A 149 -9.86 -4.34 -14.21
C LYS A 149 -9.74 -3.56 -15.51
N GLN A 150 -10.38 -2.39 -15.60
CA GLN A 150 -10.33 -1.49 -16.75
C GLN A 150 -9.13 -0.53 -16.73
N LEU A 151 -8.23 -0.66 -15.74
CA LEU A 151 -7.04 0.17 -15.63
C LEU A 151 -5.93 -0.35 -16.56
N VAL A 152 -5.50 0.49 -17.50
CA VAL A 152 -4.37 0.18 -18.40
C VAL A 152 -3.04 0.55 -17.76
N THR A 153 -2.94 1.75 -17.20
CA THR A 153 -1.72 2.22 -16.53
C THR A 153 -2.04 3.09 -15.33
N ALA A 154 -1.16 3.04 -14.35
CA ALA A 154 -1.10 4.01 -13.25
C ALA A 154 0.28 4.68 -13.24
N GLY A 155 0.32 5.94 -12.87
CA GLY A 155 1.55 6.72 -12.70
C GLY A 155 1.43 7.63 -11.49
N ARG A 156 2.50 8.35 -11.17
CA ARG A 156 2.48 9.34 -10.09
C ARG A 156 3.18 10.61 -10.54
N GLN A 157 2.74 11.74 -9.99
CA GLN A 157 3.38 13.02 -10.24
C GLN A 157 3.29 13.93 -9.00
N PRO A 158 4.26 14.84 -8.80
CA PRO A 158 4.14 15.84 -7.75
C PRO A 158 3.03 16.84 -8.08
N LEU A 159 2.33 17.29 -7.03
CA LEU A 159 1.30 18.32 -7.21
C LEU A 159 1.94 19.66 -7.57
N GLN A 160 1.46 20.33 -8.61
CA GLN A 160 2.07 21.55 -9.14
C GLN A 160 2.21 22.68 -8.12
N ASN A 161 1.24 22.79 -7.20
CA ASN A 161 1.22 23.85 -6.19
C ASN A 161 1.85 23.43 -4.84
N ASN A 162 2.22 22.16 -4.67
CA ASN A 162 2.85 21.65 -3.47
C ASN A 162 3.77 20.46 -3.81
N PRO A 163 5.08 20.68 -4.02
CA PRO A 163 6.02 19.63 -4.41
C PRO A 163 6.16 18.48 -3.39
N ASN A 164 5.75 18.70 -2.14
CA ASN A 164 5.78 17.67 -1.10
C ASN A 164 4.55 16.77 -1.11
N SER A 165 3.52 17.12 -1.90
CA SER A 165 2.32 16.32 -2.09
C SER A 165 2.31 15.70 -3.47
N TRP A 166 1.84 14.47 -3.54
CA TRP A 166 1.82 13.69 -4.77
C TRP A 166 0.40 13.29 -5.12
N GLU A 167 0.18 13.01 -6.38
CA GLU A 167 -1.07 12.48 -6.91
C GLU A 167 -0.79 11.25 -7.80
N VAL A 168 -1.78 10.37 -7.92
CA VAL A 168 -1.69 9.17 -8.74
C VAL A 168 -2.58 9.34 -9.96
N THR A 169 -1.98 9.24 -11.14
CA THR A 169 -2.67 9.33 -12.43
C THR A 169 -3.07 7.94 -12.91
N LEU A 170 -4.25 7.83 -13.49
CA LEU A 170 -4.84 6.60 -13.98
C LEU A 170 -5.25 6.78 -15.44
N ASN A 171 -5.05 5.74 -16.24
CA ASN A 171 -5.59 5.68 -17.59
C ASN A 171 -6.37 4.38 -17.76
N PHE A 172 -7.60 4.50 -18.23
CA PHE A 172 -8.51 3.40 -18.47
C PHE A 172 -8.50 2.96 -19.93
N ASP A 173 -8.93 1.74 -20.18
CA ASP A 173 -9.26 1.26 -21.51
C ASP A 173 -10.56 1.90 -22.03
N GLY A 174 -11.02 1.51 -23.23
CA GLY A 174 -12.21 2.09 -23.85
C GLY A 174 -13.48 1.88 -23.02
N GLU A 175 -13.68 0.69 -22.47
CA GLU A 175 -14.84 0.34 -21.62
C GLU A 175 -14.80 1.15 -20.31
N GLY A 176 -13.62 1.24 -19.68
CA GLY A 176 -13.43 2.01 -18.48
C GLY A 176 -13.59 3.52 -18.68
N ALA A 177 -13.18 4.04 -19.84
CA ALA A 177 -13.36 5.45 -20.20
C ALA A 177 -14.85 5.80 -20.33
N GLU A 178 -15.66 4.93 -20.95
CA GLU A 178 -17.11 5.10 -21.07
C GLU A 178 -17.78 5.01 -19.70
N ALA A 179 -17.47 3.97 -18.91
CA ALA A 179 -18.02 3.80 -17.57
C ALA A 179 -17.67 4.98 -16.64
N PHE A 180 -16.45 5.51 -16.73
CA PHE A 180 -16.01 6.68 -15.96
C PHE A 180 -16.73 7.96 -16.39
N ALA A 181 -16.95 8.14 -17.70
CA ALA A 181 -17.72 9.27 -18.22
C ALA A 181 -19.18 9.21 -17.75
N ASP A 182 -19.82 8.05 -17.82
CA ASP A 182 -21.20 7.87 -17.37
C ASP A 182 -21.35 8.08 -15.86
N LEU A 183 -20.43 7.53 -15.05
CA LEU A 183 -20.39 7.72 -13.61
C LEU A 183 -20.27 9.20 -13.26
N THR A 184 -19.28 9.89 -13.83
CA THR A 184 -19.04 11.32 -13.56
C THR A 184 -20.16 12.21 -14.06
N LYS A 185 -20.79 11.88 -15.19
CA LYS A 185 -21.99 12.55 -15.71
C LYS A 185 -23.18 12.44 -14.75
N SER A 186 -23.38 11.27 -14.12
CA SER A 186 -24.54 11.01 -13.23
C SER A 186 -24.52 11.89 -11.96
N ILE A 187 -23.34 12.29 -11.51
CA ILE A 187 -23.17 13.09 -10.29
C ILE A 187 -22.71 14.53 -10.56
N ALA A 188 -22.45 14.88 -11.83
CA ALA A 188 -21.93 16.20 -12.19
C ALA A 188 -22.85 17.33 -11.76
N GLY A 189 -22.30 18.32 -11.06
CA GLY A 189 -23.05 19.49 -10.56
C GLY A 189 -24.12 19.16 -9.54
N THR A 190 -23.98 18.02 -8.86
CA THR A 190 -24.72 17.69 -7.64
C THR A 190 -23.79 17.81 -6.42
N ASP A 191 -24.35 17.70 -5.22
CA ASP A 191 -23.55 17.65 -3.98
C ASP A 191 -22.97 16.26 -3.69
N ARG A 192 -23.28 15.27 -4.54
CA ARG A 192 -22.78 13.90 -4.46
C ARG A 192 -21.31 13.85 -4.89
N LEU A 193 -20.55 12.98 -4.25
CA LEU A 193 -19.13 12.81 -4.49
C LEU A 193 -18.84 11.55 -5.33
N LEU A 194 -17.80 11.63 -6.13
CA LEU A 194 -17.13 10.48 -6.71
C LEU A 194 -16.18 9.93 -5.64
N ALA A 195 -16.48 8.75 -5.13
CA ALA A 195 -15.65 8.04 -4.17
C ALA A 195 -14.75 7.04 -4.89
N ILE A 196 -13.48 7.02 -4.51
CA ILE A 196 -12.49 6.04 -4.94
C ILE A 196 -12.10 5.23 -3.73
N THR A 197 -12.31 3.93 -3.78
CA THR A 197 -11.99 2.99 -2.70
C THR A 197 -10.93 2.00 -3.13
N LEU A 198 -10.12 1.57 -2.19
CA LEU A 198 -9.11 0.53 -2.35
C LEU A 198 -9.22 -0.43 -1.16
N ASP A 199 -9.48 -1.71 -1.43
CA ASP A 199 -9.64 -2.73 -0.39
C ASP A 199 -10.64 -2.31 0.71
N ASP A 200 -11.81 -1.83 0.29
CA ASP A 200 -12.88 -1.33 1.17
C ASP A 200 -12.51 -0.10 2.03
N GLN A 201 -11.45 0.61 1.69
CA GLN A 201 -11.06 1.88 2.33
C GLN A 201 -11.25 3.05 1.36
N LEU A 202 -11.82 4.14 1.87
CA LEU A 202 -11.96 5.37 1.07
C LEU A 202 -10.59 6.06 0.93
N ILE A 203 -10.05 6.11 -0.28
CA ILE A 203 -8.78 6.80 -0.56
C ILE A 203 -8.95 8.22 -1.08
N SER A 204 -10.06 8.49 -1.80
CA SER A 204 -10.37 9.83 -2.28
C SER A 204 -11.88 10.01 -2.45
N ALA A 205 -12.35 11.23 -2.29
CA ALA A 205 -13.72 11.61 -2.60
C ALA A 205 -13.74 13.04 -3.16
N ALA A 206 -14.18 13.19 -4.39
CA ALA A 206 -14.14 14.44 -5.13
C ALA A 206 -15.52 14.83 -5.68
N SER A 207 -15.80 16.13 -5.75
CA SER A 207 -16.97 16.64 -6.46
C SER A 207 -16.71 16.71 -7.96
N VAL A 208 -17.74 16.45 -8.75
CA VAL A 208 -17.69 16.60 -10.21
C VAL A 208 -18.39 17.87 -10.62
N GLY A 209 -17.65 18.76 -11.25
CA GLY A 209 -18.15 20.09 -11.63
C GLY A 209 -19.32 20.03 -12.63
N PRO A 210 -20.19 21.06 -12.65
CA PRO A 210 -21.38 21.09 -13.50
C PRO A 210 -21.09 21.12 -14.99
N GLN A 211 -19.88 21.49 -15.39
CA GLN A 211 -19.44 21.45 -16.81
C GLN A 211 -19.42 20.04 -17.40
N PHE A 212 -19.38 19.01 -16.54
CA PHE A 212 -19.38 17.62 -16.97
C PHE A 212 -20.78 16.97 -17.08
N LYS A 213 -21.87 17.75 -16.86
CA LYS A 213 -23.24 17.25 -16.94
C LYS A 213 -23.63 16.66 -18.32
N SER A 214 -23.05 17.16 -19.38
CA SER A 214 -23.42 16.75 -20.74
C SER A 214 -22.76 15.44 -21.17
N ALA A 215 -21.46 15.27 -20.87
CA ALA A 215 -20.65 14.18 -21.41
C ALA A 215 -19.84 13.42 -20.36
N GLY A 216 -19.90 13.83 -19.09
CA GLY A 216 -18.99 13.29 -18.06
C GLY A 216 -17.54 13.73 -18.29
N ILE A 217 -16.62 13.16 -17.54
CA ILE A 217 -15.18 13.32 -17.75
C ILE A 217 -14.76 12.28 -18.78
N SER A 218 -14.60 12.74 -20.03
CA SER A 218 -14.19 11.92 -21.16
C SER A 218 -12.65 11.86 -21.28
N GLY A 219 -12.15 10.89 -22.07
CA GLY A 219 -10.72 10.75 -22.38
C GLY A 219 -10.01 9.66 -21.59
N GLY A 220 -10.72 8.95 -20.69
CA GLY A 220 -10.19 7.75 -20.03
C GLY A 220 -9.06 8.02 -19.03
N ALA A 221 -8.92 9.25 -18.56
CA ALA A 221 -7.92 9.63 -17.57
C ALA A 221 -8.57 10.14 -16.29
N ALA A 222 -8.01 9.73 -15.14
CA ALA A 222 -8.39 10.23 -13.83
C ALA A 222 -7.15 10.50 -12.98
N THR A 223 -7.33 11.31 -11.95
CA THR A 223 -6.26 11.59 -10.98
C THR A 223 -6.81 11.39 -9.57
N ILE A 224 -6.13 10.57 -8.79
CA ILE A 224 -6.40 10.41 -7.37
C ILE A 224 -5.59 11.44 -6.61
N SER A 225 -6.26 12.45 -6.09
CA SER A 225 -5.66 13.47 -5.24
C SER A 225 -5.94 13.14 -3.77
N GLY A 226 -4.94 13.36 -2.91
CA GLY A 226 -5.01 13.08 -1.48
C GLY A 226 -3.75 13.55 -0.78
N ASN A 227 -3.61 13.23 0.50
CA ASN A 227 -2.40 13.49 1.27
C ASN A 227 -1.32 12.43 1.02
N PHE A 228 -0.91 12.27 -0.24
CA PHE A 228 0.12 11.30 -0.58
C PHE A 228 1.51 11.93 -0.49
N SER A 229 2.42 11.25 0.21
CA SER A 229 3.86 11.48 0.10
C SER A 229 4.39 10.82 -1.18
N ALA A 230 5.65 11.08 -1.54
CA ALA A 230 6.30 10.39 -2.65
C ALA A 230 6.30 8.87 -2.50
N GLU A 231 6.44 8.41 -1.26
CA GLU A 231 6.47 6.98 -0.91
C GLU A 231 5.07 6.35 -1.01
N THR A 232 4.07 6.94 -0.35
CA THR A 232 2.70 6.39 -0.39
C THR A 232 2.09 6.44 -1.78
N ALA A 233 2.41 7.46 -2.59
CA ALA A 233 2.02 7.52 -4.00
C ALA A 233 2.72 6.42 -4.84
N ARG A 234 3.99 6.11 -4.53
CA ARG A 234 4.71 5.00 -5.15
C ARG A 234 4.09 3.65 -4.80
N GLU A 235 3.81 3.42 -3.52
CA GLU A 235 3.15 2.18 -3.09
C GLU A 235 1.81 1.99 -3.81
N LEU A 236 0.99 3.04 -3.88
CA LEU A 236 -0.29 3.00 -4.56
C LEU A 236 -0.11 2.75 -6.08
N GLU A 237 0.81 3.44 -6.74
CA GLU A 237 1.14 3.21 -8.15
C GLU A 237 1.51 1.74 -8.40
N VAL A 238 2.39 1.16 -7.58
CA VAL A 238 2.85 -0.23 -7.73
C VAL A 238 1.70 -1.22 -7.55
N LYS A 239 0.87 -1.02 -6.52
CA LYS A 239 -0.33 -1.84 -6.28
C LYS A 239 -1.28 -1.81 -7.48
N LEU A 240 -1.57 -0.61 -8.00
CA LEU A 240 -2.49 -0.43 -9.12
C LEU A 240 -1.93 -0.98 -10.44
N ARG A 241 -0.65 -0.77 -10.72
CA ARG A 241 0.03 -1.34 -11.91
C ARG A 241 0.13 -2.86 -11.84
N GLY A 242 0.34 -3.41 -10.67
CA GLY A 242 0.36 -4.86 -10.44
C GLY A 242 -1.01 -5.50 -10.63
N GLY A 243 -2.07 -4.74 -10.40
CA GLY A 243 -3.45 -5.19 -10.44
C GLY A 243 -3.91 -5.83 -9.13
N SER A 244 -5.21 -6.13 -9.06
CA SER A 244 -5.81 -6.78 -7.90
C SER A 244 -5.40 -8.26 -7.81
N LEU A 245 -5.18 -8.72 -6.58
CA LEU A 245 -4.99 -10.15 -6.32
C LEU A 245 -6.33 -10.88 -6.48
N PRO A 246 -6.37 -12.00 -7.19
CA PRO A 246 -7.59 -12.80 -7.34
C PRO A 246 -8.00 -13.49 -6.03
N LEU A 247 -7.06 -13.68 -5.12
CA LEU A 247 -7.27 -14.24 -3.78
C LEU A 247 -6.52 -13.38 -2.76
N PRO A 248 -7.05 -13.22 -1.54
CA PRO A 248 -6.34 -12.56 -0.47
C PRO A 248 -5.09 -13.36 -0.09
N VAL A 249 -3.99 -12.66 0.10
CA VAL A 249 -2.70 -13.23 0.51
C VAL A 249 -2.36 -12.68 1.89
N GLU A 250 -2.03 -13.57 2.82
CA GLU A 250 -1.58 -13.21 4.15
C GLU A 250 -0.07 -13.39 4.27
N VAL A 251 0.62 -12.37 4.78
CA VAL A 251 2.05 -12.45 5.07
C VAL A 251 2.23 -13.16 6.41
N ILE A 252 2.65 -14.42 6.36
CA ILE A 252 2.82 -15.27 7.55
C ILE A 252 4.14 -14.96 8.26
N GLU A 253 5.19 -14.68 7.51
CA GLU A 253 6.52 -14.47 8.06
C GLU A 253 7.35 -13.51 7.19
N VAL A 254 8.06 -12.59 7.85
CA VAL A 254 9.05 -11.72 7.19
C VAL A 254 10.40 -11.97 7.88
N ARG A 255 11.38 -12.46 7.11
CA ARG A 255 12.75 -12.68 7.59
C ARG A 255 13.71 -11.75 6.88
N THR A 256 14.40 -10.94 7.64
CA THR A 256 15.48 -10.11 7.11
C THR A 256 16.82 -10.79 7.36
N ILE A 257 17.53 -11.14 6.28
CA ILE A 257 18.88 -11.69 6.35
C ILE A 257 19.85 -10.52 6.17
N GLY A 258 20.38 -10.03 7.28
CA GLY A 258 21.33 -8.92 7.27
C GLY A 258 22.68 -9.29 6.64
N PRO A 259 23.44 -8.31 6.14
CA PRO A 259 24.75 -8.50 5.51
C PRO A 259 25.82 -9.06 6.47
N THR A 260 25.56 -9.08 7.78
CA THR A 260 26.46 -9.62 8.80
C THR A 260 26.79 -11.10 8.63
N LEU A 261 25.86 -11.91 8.14
CA LEU A 261 26.10 -13.33 7.83
C LEU A 261 27.10 -13.50 6.67
N GLY A 262 27.04 -12.62 5.66
CA GLY A 262 28.01 -12.61 4.57
C GLY A 262 29.40 -12.19 5.02
N ALA A 263 29.51 -11.16 5.81
CA ALA A 263 30.78 -10.65 6.34
C ALA A 263 31.47 -11.66 7.26
N GLU A 264 30.72 -12.36 8.12
CA GLU A 264 31.26 -13.39 9.00
C GLU A 264 31.76 -14.61 8.22
N ASN A 265 31.03 -15.04 7.19
CA ASN A 265 31.45 -16.13 6.32
C ASN A 265 32.70 -15.77 5.51
N ILE A 266 32.79 -14.55 4.97
CA ILE A 266 33.97 -14.07 4.26
C ILE A 266 35.18 -14.02 5.22
N ARG A 267 34.99 -13.52 6.44
CA ARG A 267 36.05 -13.48 7.45
C ARG A 267 36.54 -14.89 7.82
N ARG A 268 35.63 -15.82 8.04
CA ARG A 268 35.98 -17.23 8.33
C ARG A 268 36.70 -17.88 7.16
N SER A 269 36.26 -17.67 5.93
CA SER A 269 36.89 -18.18 4.71
C SER A 269 38.28 -17.59 4.54
N LEU A 270 38.47 -16.29 4.80
CA LEU A 270 39.77 -15.61 4.74
C LEU A 270 40.74 -16.16 5.79
N VAL A 271 40.28 -16.35 7.02
CA VAL A 271 41.09 -16.95 8.10
C VAL A 271 41.48 -18.40 7.73
N ALA A 272 40.56 -19.22 7.19
CA ALA A 272 40.84 -20.55 6.76
C ALA A 272 41.85 -20.58 5.61
N ALA A 273 41.73 -19.69 4.62
CA ALA A 273 42.67 -19.58 3.51
C ALA A 273 44.10 -19.18 3.96
N LEU A 274 44.20 -18.17 4.84
CA LEU A 274 45.46 -17.73 5.39
C LEU A 274 46.12 -18.80 6.27
N SER A 275 45.32 -19.49 7.09
CA SER A 275 45.88 -20.61 7.90
C SER A 275 46.34 -21.76 7.06
N GLY A 276 45.61 -22.11 6.00
CA GLY A 276 46.03 -23.13 5.03
C GLY A 276 47.31 -22.78 4.29
N LEU A 277 47.45 -21.51 3.84
CA LEU A 277 48.66 -20.99 3.21
C LEU A 277 49.85 -21.03 4.15
N ALA A 278 49.67 -20.59 5.42
CA ALA A 278 50.73 -20.64 6.45
C ALA A 278 51.17 -22.07 6.73
N LEU A 279 50.27 -23.04 6.77
CA LEU A 279 50.57 -24.44 7.00
C LEU A 279 51.37 -25.03 5.84
N VAL A 280 51.02 -24.68 4.60
CA VAL A 280 51.78 -25.08 3.40
C VAL A 280 53.17 -24.45 3.42
N ALA A 281 53.32 -23.18 3.76
CA ALA A 281 54.61 -22.50 3.87
C ALA A 281 55.47 -23.15 4.93
N VAL A 282 54.95 -23.48 6.12
CA VAL A 282 55.66 -24.18 7.18
C VAL A 282 56.09 -25.59 6.69
N PHE A 283 55.21 -26.32 6.03
CA PHE A 283 55.51 -27.61 5.47
C PHE A 283 56.66 -27.52 4.45
N MET A 284 56.60 -26.54 3.54
CA MET A 284 57.67 -26.31 2.55
C MET A 284 59.03 -26.02 3.18
N VAL A 285 59.05 -25.17 4.20
CA VAL A 285 60.28 -24.85 4.96
C VAL A 285 60.84 -26.08 5.68
N VAL A 286 59.99 -26.92 6.29
CA VAL A 286 60.40 -28.13 7.02
C VAL A 286 60.84 -29.22 6.07
N ALA A 287 60.10 -29.47 4.96
CA ALA A 287 60.37 -30.55 4.02
C ALA A 287 61.55 -30.25 3.09
N TYR A 288 61.71 -29.02 2.61
CA TYR A 288 62.71 -28.65 1.62
C TYR A 288 63.92 -27.89 2.23
N ARG A 289 63.96 -27.63 3.52
CA ARG A 289 64.97 -26.83 4.17
C ARG A 289 65.31 -25.52 3.42
N LEU A 290 65.70 -24.48 4.03
CA LEU A 290 65.92 -23.09 3.55
C LEU A 290 66.54 -22.80 2.16
N PRO A 291 66.88 -23.73 1.24
CA PRO A 291 67.26 -23.41 -0.13
C PRO A 291 66.21 -23.70 -1.19
N GLY A 292 64.93 -23.84 -0.85
CA GLY A 292 63.89 -24.06 -1.87
C GLY A 292 63.03 -22.82 -2.09
#